data_f3d051b32d40a358e0610fe992ba327a
#
_entry.id   f3d051b32d40a358e0610fe992ba327a
#
_cell.length_a   1.000
_cell.length_b   1.000
_cell.length_c   1.000
_cell.angle_alpha   90.00
_cell.angle_beta   90.00
_cell.angle_gamma   90.00
#
_symmetry.space_group_name_H-M   'P 1'
#
loop_
_entity.id
_entity.type
_entity.pdbx_description
1 polymer ?
#
loop_
_entity_poly.entity_id
_entity_poly.type
_entity_poly.pdbx_seq_one_letter_code
_entity_poly.pdbx_strand_id
1 'polypeptide(L)'
;GKDLTYSASLNLAHNVNEMVRLANSEGIIHGPEAVIAENTTESFRVEVGYPMGYFWGYKTLGVFQNQSQIDRWLADGYVVRQDYPKPGDLIFQDTTGDGEINADDKTMIGDPHPDFTGSLNFNVAYKGFDLSLTAYGAFGMQILKSYRSYSDTPNDNYTNKDVTKYWSGE
;
A
#
# COMPACT_ATOMS: atom_id res chain seq x y z
N GLY A 1 44.46 -18.71 -5.70
CA GLY A 1 45.54 -18.82 -4.74
C GLY A 1 45.14 -19.70 -3.55
N LYS A 2 46.06 -20.41 -2.96
CA LYS A 2 45.80 -21.37 -1.88
C LYS A 2 45.24 -20.72 -0.58
N ASP A 3 45.26 -19.40 -0.50
CA ASP A 3 44.91 -18.66 0.74
C ASP A 3 43.52 -18.01 0.71
N LEU A 4 42.81 -18.11 -0.41
CA LEU A 4 41.47 -17.53 -0.58
C LEU A 4 40.43 -18.64 -0.80
N THR A 5 39.44 -18.70 0.03
CA THR A 5 38.24 -19.51 -0.15
C THR A 5 37.00 -18.60 -0.11
N TYR A 6 36.05 -18.88 -0.95
CA TYR A 6 34.76 -18.18 -0.92
C TYR A 6 33.62 -19.12 -1.25
N SER A 7 32.47 -18.82 -0.74
CA SER A 7 31.21 -19.45 -1.12
C SER A 7 30.09 -18.42 -1.21
N ALA A 8 29.19 -18.62 -2.12
CA ALA A 8 27.99 -17.82 -2.23
C ALA A 8 26.80 -18.73 -2.48
N SER A 9 25.68 -18.46 -1.80
CA SER A 9 24.42 -19.11 -2.08
C SER A 9 23.30 -18.08 -2.18
N LEU A 10 22.47 -18.22 -3.18
CA LEU A 10 21.31 -17.36 -3.42
C LEU A 10 20.07 -18.25 -3.41
N ASN A 11 19.09 -17.88 -2.58
CA ASN A 11 17.76 -18.49 -2.62
C ASN A 11 16.76 -17.43 -3.04
N LEU A 12 15.90 -17.76 -3.98
CA LEU A 12 14.78 -16.92 -4.43
C LEU A 12 13.51 -17.76 -4.37
N ALA A 13 12.44 -17.18 -3.84
CA ALA A 13 11.11 -17.78 -3.84
C ALA A 13 10.09 -16.76 -4.33
N HIS A 14 9.16 -17.23 -5.17
CA HIS A 14 7.98 -16.52 -5.61
C HIS A 14 6.76 -17.31 -5.17
N ASN A 15 5.84 -16.65 -4.46
CA ASN A 15 4.61 -17.26 -3.98
C ASN A 15 3.43 -16.43 -4.47
N VAL A 16 2.39 -17.12 -4.92
CA VAL A 16 1.09 -16.51 -5.23
C VAL A 16 0.10 -16.99 -4.17
N ASN A 17 -0.56 -16.04 -3.54
CA ASN A 17 -1.61 -16.29 -2.57
C ASN A 17 -2.96 -15.91 -3.18
N GLU A 18 -3.90 -16.85 -3.21
CA GLU A 18 -5.25 -16.62 -3.72
C GLU A 18 -6.25 -17.43 -2.89
N MET A 19 -7.33 -16.80 -2.48
CA MET A 19 -8.44 -17.47 -1.80
C MET A 19 -9.32 -18.18 -2.83
N VAL A 20 -9.26 -19.49 -2.85
CA VAL A 20 -10.00 -20.30 -3.83
C VAL A 20 -11.45 -20.50 -3.42
N ARG A 21 -11.71 -20.64 -2.11
CA ARG A 21 -13.06 -20.93 -1.60
C ARG A 21 -13.21 -20.50 -0.15
N LEU A 22 -14.38 -19.95 0.18
CA LEU A 22 -14.83 -19.65 1.53
C LEU A 22 -16.05 -20.51 1.87
N ALA A 23 -16.26 -20.77 3.16
CA ALA A 23 -17.37 -21.62 3.63
C ALA A 23 -18.71 -20.86 3.69
N ASN A 24 -18.67 -19.53 3.68
CA ASN A 24 -19.86 -18.69 3.68
C ASN A 24 -20.42 -18.53 2.25
N SER A 25 -21.72 -18.25 2.14
CA SER A 25 -22.40 -18.07 0.85
C SER A 25 -22.07 -16.74 0.15
N GLU A 26 -21.59 -15.77 0.90
CA GLU A 26 -21.23 -14.45 0.40
C GLU A 26 -19.89 -14.46 -0.35
N GLY A 27 -19.00 -15.41 -0.01
CA GLY A 27 -17.66 -15.47 -0.59
C GLY A 27 -16.71 -14.35 -0.10
N ILE A 28 -17.10 -13.65 0.95
CA ILE A 28 -16.37 -12.52 1.54
C ILE A 28 -16.31 -12.68 3.07
N ILE A 29 -15.15 -12.45 3.65
CA ILE A 29 -14.99 -12.23 5.09
C ILE A 29 -14.50 -10.79 5.26
N HIS A 30 -15.33 -9.99 5.90
CA HIS A 30 -14.99 -8.61 6.25
C HIS A 30 -13.94 -8.60 7.35
N GLY A 31 -12.88 -7.84 7.14
CA GLY A 31 -11.82 -7.68 8.14
C GLY A 31 -12.30 -6.86 9.34
N PRO A 32 -11.53 -6.88 10.42
CA PRO A 32 -11.82 -6.02 11.54
C PRO A 32 -11.79 -4.56 11.10
N GLU A 33 -12.76 -3.81 11.60
CA GLU A 33 -12.75 -2.37 11.43
C GLU A 33 -11.54 -1.78 12.14
N ALA A 34 -10.66 -1.16 11.38
CA ALA A 34 -9.56 -0.39 11.94
C ALA A 34 -10.01 1.04 12.17
N VAL A 35 -9.70 1.59 13.34
CA VAL A 35 -9.87 3.02 13.57
C VAL A 35 -8.78 3.73 12.76
N ILE A 36 -9.18 4.34 11.65
CA ILE A 36 -8.32 5.18 10.83
C ILE A 36 -8.86 6.59 10.92
N ALA A 37 -8.07 7.49 11.50
CA ALA A 37 -8.51 8.79 11.96
C ALA A 37 -9.68 8.67 12.97
N GLU A 38 -10.71 9.45 12.87
CA GLU A 38 -11.85 9.42 13.79
C GLU A 38 -12.93 8.40 13.36
N ASN A 39 -12.74 7.70 12.27
CA ASN A 39 -13.71 6.79 11.70
C ASN A 39 -13.24 5.34 11.72
N THR A 40 -14.12 4.45 12.09
CA THR A 40 -13.94 3.01 11.91
C THR A 40 -14.24 2.65 10.46
N THR A 41 -13.32 1.97 9.81
CA THR A 41 -13.52 1.51 8.44
C THR A 41 -12.92 0.13 8.23
N GLU A 42 -13.59 -0.68 7.41
CA GLU A 42 -13.02 -1.93 6.94
C GLU A 42 -11.82 -1.61 6.05
N SER A 43 -10.64 -2.11 6.45
CA SER A 43 -9.38 -1.86 5.74
C SER A 43 -8.77 -3.11 5.14
N PHE A 44 -9.28 -4.28 5.53
CA PHE A 44 -8.83 -5.60 5.11
C PHE A 44 -10.02 -6.46 4.72
N ARG A 45 -9.81 -7.31 3.72
CA ARG A 45 -10.85 -8.23 3.27
C ARG A 45 -10.24 -9.57 2.87
N VAL A 46 -11.01 -10.64 3.04
CA VAL A 46 -10.73 -11.94 2.44
C VAL A 46 -11.88 -12.25 1.48
N GLU A 47 -11.57 -12.43 0.23
CA GLU A 47 -12.55 -12.66 -0.83
C GLU A 47 -12.04 -13.70 -1.81
N VAL A 48 -12.93 -14.50 -2.35
CA VAL A 48 -12.58 -15.51 -3.36
C VAL A 48 -12.04 -14.85 -4.62
N GLY A 49 -10.89 -15.32 -5.09
CA GLY A 49 -10.18 -14.78 -6.25
C GLY A 49 -9.14 -13.70 -5.90
N TYR A 50 -9.02 -13.32 -4.63
CA TYR A 50 -8.08 -12.31 -4.15
C TYR A 50 -7.08 -12.89 -3.15
N PRO A 51 -5.93 -12.22 -2.92
CA PRO A 51 -5.02 -12.57 -1.84
C PRO A 51 -5.69 -12.47 -0.48
N MET A 52 -5.35 -13.35 0.45
CA MET A 52 -5.93 -13.35 1.79
C MET A 52 -5.51 -12.08 2.57
N GLY A 53 -6.50 -11.32 3.04
CA GLY A 53 -6.24 -10.12 3.85
C GLY A 53 -5.70 -8.93 3.05
N TYR A 54 -6.08 -8.82 1.79
CA TYR A 54 -5.73 -7.67 0.96
C TYR A 54 -6.31 -6.36 1.52
N PHE A 55 -5.70 -5.24 1.17
CA PHE A 55 -6.16 -3.93 1.60
C PHE A 55 -7.33 -3.47 0.75
N TRP A 56 -8.40 -3.06 1.43
CA TRP A 56 -9.66 -2.63 0.83
C TRP A 56 -9.90 -1.15 1.03
N GLY A 57 -10.20 -0.43 -0.04
CA GLY A 57 -10.45 1.01 0.03
C GLY A 57 -10.62 1.67 -1.32
N TYR A 58 -10.65 3.01 -1.30
CA TYR A 58 -10.72 3.80 -2.51
C TYR A 58 -9.35 3.91 -3.19
N LYS A 59 -9.31 3.70 -4.48
CA LYS A 59 -8.12 3.94 -5.27
C LYS A 59 -7.97 5.42 -5.56
N THR A 60 -6.80 5.99 -5.24
CA THR A 60 -6.51 7.39 -5.48
C THR A 60 -5.65 7.58 -6.72
N LEU A 61 -5.96 8.63 -7.50
CA LEU A 61 -5.23 9.01 -8.71
C LEU A 61 -4.24 10.15 -8.45
N GLY A 62 -4.30 10.77 -7.29
CA GLY A 62 -3.44 11.88 -6.90
C GLY A 62 -4.15 12.90 -6.03
N VAL A 63 -3.64 14.13 -6.06
CA VAL A 63 -4.14 15.28 -5.31
C VAL A 63 -4.33 16.45 -6.28
N PHE A 64 -5.44 17.15 -6.19
CA PHE A 64 -5.66 18.37 -6.96
C PHE A 64 -4.65 19.43 -6.60
N GLN A 65 -3.86 19.90 -7.56
CA GLN A 65 -2.80 20.86 -7.33
C GLN A 65 -3.30 22.30 -7.35
N ASN A 66 -4.33 22.61 -8.13
CA ASN A 66 -4.88 23.95 -8.29
C ASN A 66 -6.33 23.88 -8.78
N GLN A 67 -7.01 25.05 -8.71
CA GLN A 67 -8.41 25.18 -9.13
C GLN A 67 -8.60 24.84 -10.61
N SER A 68 -7.68 25.25 -11.47
CA SER A 68 -7.77 24.98 -12.91
C SER A 68 -7.74 23.49 -13.26
N GLN A 69 -7.11 22.67 -12.43
CA GLN A 69 -7.13 21.23 -12.59
C GLN A 69 -8.52 20.66 -12.22
N ILE A 70 -9.11 21.16 -11.15
CA ILE A 70 -10.47 20.76 -10.73
C ILE A 70 -11.48 21.14 -11.83
N ASP A 71 -11.41 22.38 -12.31
CA ASP A 71 -12.33 22.88 -13.33
C ASP A 71 -12.26 22.05 -14.63
N ARG A 72 -11.05 21.66 -15.05
CA ARG A 72 -10.86 20.75 -16.20
C ARG A 72 -11.38 19.36 -15.91
N TRP A 73 -11.09 18.80 -14.73
CA TRP A 73 -11.56 17.48 -14.33
C TRP A 73 -13.09 17.36 -14.42
N LEU A 74 -13.79 18.36 -13.91
CA LEU A 74 -15.24 18.44 -13.97
C LEU A 74 -15.76 18.72 -15.39
N ALA A 75 -15.08 19.57 -16.16
CA ALA A 75 -15.43 19.86 -17.55
C ALA A 75 -15.26 18.65 -18.47
N ASP A 76 -14.30 17.78 -18.19
CA ASP A 76 -14.06 16.53 -18.90
C ASP A 76 -15.08 15.42 -18.50
N GLY A 77 -15.99 15.74 -17.58
CA GLY A 77 -17.06 14.83 -17.15
C GLY A 77 -16.65 13.85 -16.05
N TYR A 78 -15.48 14.02 -15.45
CA TYR A 78 -15.06 13.21 -14.32
C TYR A 78 -15.74 13.67 -13.03
N VAL A 79 -15.90 12.73 -12.12
CA VAL A 79 -16.59 12.95 -10.85
C VAL A 79 -15.61 13.13 -9.70
N VAL A 80 -16.08 13.73 -8.63
CA VAL A 80 -15.38 13.93 -7.38
C VAL A 80 -16.26 13.50 -6.21
N ARG A 81 -15.65 13.04 -5.13
CA ARG A 81 -16.37 12.63 -3.94
C ARG A 81 -16.83 13.81 -3.08
N GLN A 82 -16.09 14.90 -3.15
CA GLN A 82 -16.33 16.10 -2.35
C GLN A 82 -17.39 16.98 -3.00
N ASP A 83 -18.34 17.49 -2.21
CA ASP A 83 -19.35 18.44 -2.69
C ASP A 83 -18.71 19.73 -3.23
N TYR A 84 -17.61 20.15 -2.62
CA TYR A 84 -16.85 21.35 -2.97
C TYR A 84 -15.36 21.02 -3.03
N PRO A 85 -14.87 20.46 -4.14
CA PRO A 85 -13.47 20.08 -4.28
C PRO A 85 -12.55 21.31 -4.23
N LYS A 86 -11.43 21.16 -3.51
CA LYS A 86 -10.43 22.21 -3.33
C LYS A 86 -9.04 21.69 -3.71
N PRO A 87 -8.13 22.59 -4.09
CA PRO A 87 -6.72 22.23 -4.17
C PRO A 87 -6.25 21.58 -2.86
N GLY A 88 -5.54 20.45 -2.95
CA GLY A 88 -5.16 19.62 -1.81
C GLY A 88 -6.06 18.41 -1.56
N ASP A 89 -7.24 18.35 -2.15
CA ASP A 89 -8.14 17.21 -2.02
C ASP A 89 -7.67 16.02 -2.86
N LEU A 90 -7.97 14.81 -2.36
CA LEU A 90 -7.68 13.56 -3.06
C LEU A 90 -8.60 13.37 -4.27
N ILE A 91 -8.01 12.91 -5.35
CA ILE A 91 -8.72 12.48 -6.56
C ILE A 91 -8.97 10.97 -6.42
N PHE A 92 -10.22 10.56 -6.33
CA PHE A 92 -10.62 9.16 -6.28
C PHE A 92 -10.97 8.65 -7.67
N GLN A 93 -10.71 7.36 -7.90
CA GLN A 93 -11.10 6.69 -9.13
C GLN A 93 -12.54 6.20 -8.99
N ASP A 94 -13.38 6.56 -9.96
CA ASP A 94 -14.65 5.88 -10.20
C ASP A 94 -14.32 4.52 -10.83
N THR A 95 -14.46 3.45 -10.04
CA THR A 95 -14.12 2.09 -10.45
C THR A 95 -15.30 1.36 -11.07
N THR A 96 -16.51 1.78 -10.73
CA THR A 96 -17.75 1.24 -11.29
C THR A 96 -18.13 1.90 -12.62
N GLY A 97 -17.70 3.14 -12.85
CA GLY A 97 -18.01 3.93 -14.02
C GLY A 97 -19.46 4.44 -14.05
N ASP A 98 -20.08 4.54 -12.86
CA ASP A 98 -21.48 4.96 -12.73
C ASP A 98 -21.65 6.49 -12.63
N GLY A 99 -20.53 7.22 -12.50
CA GLY A 99 -20.51 8.67 -12.42
C GLY A 99 -20.68 9.22 -11.00
N GLU A 100 -20.51 8.37 -9.99
CA GLU A 100 -20.50 8.76 -8.58
C GLU A 100 -19.32 8.13 -7.86
N ILE A 101 -18.76 8.77 -6.84
CA ILE A 101 -17.74 8.18 -5.97
C ILE A 101 -18.40 7.79 -4.65
N ASN A 102 -18.73 6.52 -4.52
CA ASN A 102 -19.44 5.97 -3.36
C ASN A 102 -18.78 4.69 -2.82
N ALA A 103 -19.47 3.93 -1.97
CA ALA A 103 -18.92 2.73 -1.33
C ALA A 103 -18.60 1.60 -2.34
N ASP A 104 -19.28 1.59 -3.48
CA ASP A 104 -19.14 0.58 -4.52
C ASP A 104 -17.84 0.76 -5.33
N ASP A 105 -17.21 1.96 -5.25
CA ASP A 105 -15.90 2.24 -5.84
C ASP A 105 -14.72 1.74 -5.03
N LYS A 106 -14.96 1.18 -3.86
CA LYS A 106 -13.89 0.54 -3.12
C LYS A 106 -13.41 -0.70 -3.85
N THR A 107 -12.11 -0.92 -3.80
CA THR A 107 -11.46 -2.04 -4.45
C THR A 107 -10.22 -2.48 -3.68
N MET A 108 -9.55 -3.52 -4.15
CA MET A 108 -8.22 -3.87 -3.66
C MET A 108 -7.24 -2.73 -3.95
N ILE A 109 -6.64 -2.19 -2.90
CA ILE A 109 -5.66 -1.11 -2.99
C ILE A 109 -4.25 -1.54 -2.62
N GLY A 110 -4.07 -2.77 -2.18
CA GLY A 110 -2.76 -3.31 -1.85
C GLY A 110 -2.79 -4.74 -1.36
N ASP A 111 -1.60 -5.36 -1.34
CA ASP A 111 -1.38 -6.74 -0.92
C ASP A 111 -0.30 -6.80 0.17
N PRO A 112 -0.57 -7.43 1.34
CA PRO A 112 0.44 -7.63 2.37
C PRO A 112 1.43 -8.76 2.03
N HIS A 113 1.17 -9.59 1.02
CA HIS A 113 2.04 -10.70 0.67
C HIS A 113 3.18 -10.26 -0.24
N PRO A 114 4.42 -10.70 0.01
CA PRO A 114 5.52 -10.40 -0.89
C PRO A 114 5.41 -11.21 -2.18
N ASP A 115 5.64 -10.56 -3.32
CA ASP A 115 5.77 -11.23 -4.63
C ASP A 115 7.00 -12.11 -4.67
N PHE A 116 8.09 -11.62 -4.08
CA PHE A 116 9.37 -12.32 -4.02
C PHE A 116 10.00 -12.23 -2.63
N THR A 117 10.58 -13.33 -2.19
CA THR A 117 11.50 -13.35 -1.07
C THR A 117 12.85 -13.89 -1.53
N GLY A 118 13.92 -13.38 -0.94
CA GLY A 118 15.26 -13.83 -1.29
C GLY A 118 16.22 -13.79 -0.13
N SER A 119 17.21 -14.68 -0.14
CA SER A 119 18.34 -14.63 0.77
C SER A 119 19.65 -14.86 0.03
N LEU A 120 20.65 -14.09 0.41
CA LEU A 120 22.02 -14.21 -0.07
C LEU A 120 22.92 -14.52 1.13
N ASN A 121 23.68 -15.60 1.02
CA ASN A 121 24.77 -15.90 1.96
C ASN A 121 26.08 -15.81 1.18
N PHE A 122 27.02 -15.09 1.73
CA PHE A 122 28.36 -14.92 1.17
C PHE A 122 29.38 -15.13 2.28
N ASN A 123 30.33 -16.02 2.05
CA ASN A 123 31.43 -16.28 2.96
C ASN A 123 32.73 -16.15 2.19
N VAL A 124 33.72 -15.53 2.81
CA VAL A 124 35.08 -15.43 2.30
C VAL A 124 36.08 -15.60 3.41
N ALA A 125 37.11 -16.39 3.18
CA ALA A 125 38.24 -16.53 4.07
C ALA A 125 39.53 -16.23 3.31
N TYR A 126 40.36 -15.38 3.89
CA TYR A 126 41.66 -14.99 3.33
C TYR A 126 42.69 -14.76 4.42
N LYS A 127 43.77 -15.54 4.38
CA LYS A 127 44.93 -15.39 5.26
C LYS A 127 44.61 -15.26 6.77
N GLY A 128 43.64 -16.05 7.25
CA GLY A 128 43.22 -16.04 8.66
C GLY A 128 42.13 -15.01 9.00
N PHE A 129 41.63 -14.27 8.03
CA PHE A 129 40.43 -13.43 8.15
C PHE A 129 39.25 -14.14 7.54
N ASP A 130 38.14 -14.18 8.26
CA ASP A 130 36.85 -14.73 7.82
C ASP A 130 35.79 -13.64 7.84
N LEU A 131 35.03 -13.54 6.71
CA LEU A 131 33.87 -12.67 6.58
C LEU A 131 32.68 -13.51 6.18
N SER A 132 31.59 -13.43 6.94
CA SER A 132 30.30 -14.00 6.63
C SER A 132 29.25 -12.89 6.51
N LEU A 133 28.54 -12.84 5.38
CA LEU A 133 27.45 -11.91 5.14
C LEU A 133 26.19 -12.71 4.82
N THR A 134 25.11 -12.41 5.55
CA THR A 134 23.76 -12.91 5.22
C THR A 134 22.84 -11.73 5.00
N ALA A 135 22.18 -11.71 3.85
CA ALA A 135 21.13 -10.74 3.55
C ALA A 135 19.81 -11.47 3.27
N TYR A 136 18.71 -10.90 3.74
CA TYR A 136 17.36 -11.37 3.46
C TYR A 136 16.51 -10.19 3.02
N GLY A 137 15.62 -10.42 2.03
CA GLY A 137 14.69 -9.40 1.53
C GLY A 137 13.35 -10.00 1.15
N ALA A 138 12.31 -9.19 1.34
CA ALA A 138 10.96 -9.44 0.84
C ALA A 138 10.54 -8.23 0.00
N PHE A 139 10.01 -8.45 -1.18
CA PHE A 139 9.74 -7.42 -2.18
C PHE A 139 8.31 -7.56 -2.70
N GLY A 140 7.69 -6.42 -3.07
CA GLY A 140 6.34 -6.36 -3.63
C GLY A 140 5.23 -6.24 -2.59
N MET A 141 5.51 -6.51 -1.31
CA MET A 141 4.51 -6.37 -0.25
C MET A 141 4.24 -4.91 0.10
N GLN A 142 3.04 -4.64 0.56
CA GLN A 142 2.60 -3.34 1.07
C GLN A 142 2.26 -3.43 2.56
N ILE A 143 2.33 -2.30 3.26
CA ILE A 143 2.04 -2.22 4.69
C ILE A 143 1.11 -1.05 4.94
N LEU A 144 0.00 -1.30 5.64
CA LEU A 144 -0.90 -0.25 6.09
C LEU A 144 -0.28 0.50 7.27
N LYS A 145 0.00 1.79 7.08
CA LYS A 145 0.50 2.69 8.14
C LYS A 145 -0.65 3.32 8.92
N SER A 146 -1.39 2.53 9.68
CA SER A 146 -2.56 3.00 10.43
C SER A 146 -2.23 4.06 11.50
N TYR A 147 -1.02 4.04 12.05
CA TYR A 147 -0.60 5.01 13.07
C TYR A 147 -0.46 6.46 12.55
N ARG A 148 -0.32 6.65 11.23
CA ARG A 148 -0.21 8.01 10.64
C ARG A 148 -1.48 8.82 10.85
N SER A 149 -2.62 8.20 10.91
CA SER A 149 -3.89 8.89 11.17
C SER A 149 -3.93 9.60 12.52
N TYR A 150 -3.13 9.14 13.49
CA TYR A 150 -3.02 9.75 14.81
C TYR A 150 -1.84 10.71 14.96
N SER A 151 -0.80 10.53 14.16
CA SER A 151 0.45 11.29 14.31
C SER A 151 0.64 12.40 13.29
N ASP A 152 -0.11 12.36 12.18
CA ASP A 152 0.13 13.23 11.03
C ASP A 152 -1.01 14.23 10.78
N THR A 153 -1.94 14.38 11.72
CA THR A 153 -2.96 15.45 11.65
C THR A 153 -2.42 16.75 12.19
N PRO A 154 -2.63 17.89 11.51
CA PRO A 154 -2.11 19.20 11.94
C PRO A 154 -2.57 19.61 13.34
N ASN A 155 -3.65 19.02 13.85
CA ASN A 155 -4.24 19.39 15.12
C ASN A 155 -3.75 18.55 16.31
N ASP A 156 -3.13 17.38 16.08
CA ASP A 156 -2.74 16.47 17.15
C ASP A 156 -1.23 16.37 17.32
N ASN A 157 -0.58 15.51 16.56
CA ASN A 157 0.87 15.34 16.62
C ASN A 157 1.39 14.89 15.26
N TYR A 158 2.38 15.58 14.73
CA TYR A 158 3.08 15.13 13.53
C TYR A 158 4.59 15.11 13.75
N THR A 159 5.25 14.21 13.05
CA THR A 159 6.71 14.16 13.08
C THR A 159 7.30 15.18 12.12
N ASN A 160 8.37 15.86 12.52
CA ASN A 160 9.05 16.87 11.69
C ASN A 160 9.44 16.38 10.28
N LYS A 161 9.54 15.06 10.08
CA LYS A 161 9.90 14.49 8.78
C LYS A 161 8.74 14.48 7.77
N ASP A 162 7.51 14.51 8.25
CA ASP A 162 6.34 14.40 7.40
C ASP A 162 5.78 15.77 6.99
N VAL A 163 6.07 16.83 7.78
CA VAL A 163 5.63 18.21 7.50
C VAL A 163 6.10 18.73 6.14
N THR A 164 7.26 18.30 5.66
CA THR A 164 7.80 18.71 4.36
C THR A 164 7.19 18.00 3.16
N LYS A 165 6.32 17.00 3.39
CA LYS A 165 5.69 16.20 2.34
C LYS A 165 4.23 16.54 2.10
N TYR A 166 3.68 17.45 2.88
CA TYR A 166 2.31 17.91 2.67
C TYR A 166 2.22 18.83 1.47
N TRP A 167 1.08 18.79 0.82
CA TRP A 167 0.72 19.78 -0.19
C TRP A 167 0.69 21.17 0.46
N SER A 168 1.52 22.08 -0.03
CA SER A 168 1.73 23.41 0.59
C SER A 168 0.83 24.51 0.03
N GLY A 169 0.03 24.21 -0.99
CA GLY A 169 -0.93 25.16 -1.55
C GLY A 169 -0.26 26.35 -2.22
N GLU A 170 0.33 26.17 -3.39
CA GLU A 170 0.66 27.28 -4.30
C GLU A 170 -0.37 27.44 -5.39
#